data_6a097e9d8b03b2fe981954855ab341ec
#
_entry.id   6a097e9d8b03b2fe981954855ab341ec
#
_cell.length_a   1.000
_cell.length_b   1.000
_cell.length_c   1.000
_cell.angle_alpha   90.00
_cell.angle_beta   90.00
_cell.angle_gamma   90.00
#
_symmetry.space_group_name_H-M   'P 1'
#
loop_
_entity.id
_entity.type
_entity.pdbx_description
1 polymer ?
#
loop_
_entity_poly.entity_id
_entity_poly.type
_entity_poly.pdbx_seq_one_letter_code
_entity_poly.pdbx_strand_id
1 'polypeptide(L)'
;MDRALVQRRTVRTLMMANVFGYAGRSAVAAIAVLLAREMLDSDRLAGLPAAAAVLGTAIAATPLALRSKRRGRRSGVLVGYLVAMVGAAVALVAGQAGVFWLFVLASALFGVGNASNLQNRFTAADLADEERRAREISMVVWVGTIGAVVGPALALWVNRVGKGWGMSEWVSPLVLGIVGFAIAGLIISVFLKPDPLEVAGGVDPDAPRENPLSGFAHSWKAIWPNQMARLAVGAMAVSQMAMVAIMAMTPLHMRDHGHAELSTLVIAAHVFGMFGLAPLIGRWADRNGRIKALKVGAVVLGTGAITAVIAGYVPSLVFIGLFLVGVGWNFAFIAGSALLTESLPSSERVGAQGLSDVMMSLFAATAALSSGFVKATAGYHLLANFATTAAVLVLVGAVYVEKTRREPIEATA
;
A
#
# COMPACT_ATOMS: atom_id res chain seq x y z
N MET A 1 3.20 18.55 -27.49
CA MET A 1 2.18 18.47 -26.40
C MET A 1 2.82 19.00 -25.13
N ASP A 2 2.17 19.90 -24.40
CA ASP A 2 2.72 20.45 -23.15
C ASP A 2 2.78 19.35 -22.07
N ARG A 3 3.99 18.91 -21.73
CA ARG A 3 4.27 17.86 -20.74
C ARG A 3 3.73 18.22 -19.35
N ALA A 4 3.81 19.50 -18.97
CA ALA A 4 3.32 19.96 -17.68
C ALA A 4 1.79 19.90 -17.57
N LEU A 5 1.08 20.18 -18.67
CA LEU A 5 -0.37 20.07 -18.74
C LEU A 5 -0.81 18.59 -18.61
N VAL A 6 -0.13 17.69 -19.33
CA VAL A 6 -0.39 16.25 -19.25
C VAL A 6 -0.15 15.76 -17.82
N GLN A 7 0.98 16.14 -17.19
CA GLN A 7 1.29 15.77 -15.80
C GLN A 7 0.19 16.20 -14.82
N ARG A 8 -0.24 17.46 -14.88
CA ARG A 8 -1.33 17.98 -14.01
C ARG A 8 -2.63 17.21 -14.20
N ARG A 9 -2.98 16.90 -15.45
CA ARG A 9 -4.17 16.11 -15.78
C ARG A 9 -4.05 14.67 -15.24
N THR A 10 -2.89 14.04 -15.45
CA THR A 10 -2.59 12.70 -14.95
C THR A 10 -2.79 12.63 -13.45
N VAL A 11 -2.14 13.49 -12.67
CA VAL A 11 -2.24 13.47 -11.20
C VAL A 11 -3.67 13.67 -10.72
N ARG A 12 -4.42 14.62 -11.30
CA ARG A 12 -5.84 14.83 -10.96
C ARG A 12 -6.70 13.61 -11.26
N THR A 13 -6.48 12.96 -12.41
CA THR A 13 -7.21 11.73 -12.79
C THR A 13 -6.92 10.59 -11.81
N LEU A 14 -5.64 10.40 -11.44
CA LEU A 14 -5.24 9.38 -10.49
C LEU A 14 -5.79 9.66 -9.08
N MET A 15 -5.79 10.92 -8.65
CA MET A 15 -6.40 11.31 -7.39
C MET A 15 -7.88 10.95 -7.35
N MET A 16 -8.65 11.33 -8.39
CA MET A 16 -10.08 10.98 -8.46
C MET A 16 -10.30 9.47 -8.46
N ALA A 17 -9.56 8.72 -9.28
CA ALA A 17 -9.68 7.26 -9.31
C ALA A 17 -9.35 6.62 -7.95
N ASN A 18 -8.30 7.10 -7.28
CA ASN A 18 -7.88 6.57 -5.96
C ASN A 18 -8.92 6.83 -4.87
N VAL A 19 -9.64 7.96 -4.86
CA VAL A 19 -10.72 8.18 -3.88
C VAL A 19 -11.73 7.02 -3.94
N PHE A 20 -12.22 6.68 -5.12
CA PHE A 20 -13.20 5.61 -5.29
C PHE A 20 -12.58 4.22 -5.09
N GLY A 21 -11.39 3.98 -5.61
CA GLY A 21 -10.68 2.70 -5.43
C GLY A 21 -10.38 2.40 -3.96
N TYR A 22 -9.91 3.38 -3.20
CA TYR A 22 -9.67 3.21 -1.76
C TYR A 22 -10.96 3.14 -0.94
N ALA A 23 -12.00 3.91 -1.31
CA ALA A 23 -13.30 3.84 -0.62
C ALA A 23 -13.95 2.45 -0.79
N GLY A 24 -13.99 1.91 -2.02
CA GLY A 24 -14.49 0.56 -2.27
C GLY A 24 -13.67 -0.51 -1.54
N ARG A 25 -12.32 -0.39 -1.59
CA ARG A 25 -11.43 -1.31 -0.90
C ARG A 25 -11.62 -1.30 0.62
N SER A 26 -11.65 -0.12 1.24
CA SER A 26 -11.74 -0.01 2.69
C SER A 26 -13.13 -0.39 3.22
N ALA A 27 -14.19 -0.15 2.45
CA ALA A 27 -15.53 -0.62 2.77
C ALA A 27 -15.59 -2.14 2.85
N VAL A 28 -15.04 -2.84 1.85
CA VAL A 28 -14.99 -4.32 1.84
C VAL A 28 -14.06 -4.85 2.93
N ALA A 29 -12.90 -4.24 3.13
CA ALA A 29 -11.95 -4.66 4.17
C ALA A 29 -12.56 -4.57 5.58
N ALA A 30 -13.42 -3.58 5.83
CA ALA A 30 -14.07 -3.38 7.12
C ALA A 30 -15.04 -4.52 7.49
N ILE A 31 -15.62 -5.20 6.49
CA ILE A 31 -16.64 -6.23 6.72
C ILE A 31 -16.16 -7.66 6.42
N ALA A 32 -15.04 -7.82 5.74
CA ALA A 32 -14.60 -9.13 5.24
C ALA A 32 -14.43 -10.18 6.34
N VAL A 33 -13.90 -9.79 7.50
CA VAL A 33 -13.73 -10.68 8.66
C VAL A 33 -15.07 -11.00 9.30
N LEU A 34 -15.99 -10.01 9.40
CA LEU A 34 -17.32 -10.18 9.98
C LEU A 34 -18.16 -11.15 9.14
N LEU A 35 -18.16 -10.94 7.83
CA LEU A 35 -18.87 -11.83 6.89
C LEU A 35 -18.29 -13.24 6.92
N ALA A 36 -16.97 -13.39 6.93
CA ALA A 36 -16.32 -14.70 7.01
C ALA A 36 -16.67 -15.45 8.30
N ARG A 37 -16.72 -14.73 9.43
CA ARG A 37 -17.15 -15.28 10.72
C ARG A 37 -18.60 -15.76 10.68
N GLU A 38 -19.51 -14.96 10.12
CA GLU A 38 -20.92 -15.32 9.95
C GLU A 38 -21.08 -16.59 9.10
N MET A 39 -20.34 -16.69 7.99
CA MET A 39 -20.39 -17.86 7.09
C MET A 39 -19.89 -19.16 7.74
N LEU A 40 -18.97 -19.08 8.70
CA LEU A 40 -18.32 -20.25 9.31
C LEU A 40 -18.80 -20.57 10.73
N ASP A 41 -19.52 -19.63 11.36
CA ASP A 41 -19.80 -19.66 12.81
C ASP A 41 -18.55 -19.94 13.65
N SER A 42 -17.38 -19.41 13.18
CA SER A 42 -16.07 -19.67 13.76
C SER A 42 -15.07 -18.56 13.47
N ASP A 43 -14.23 -18.24 14.46
CA ASP A 43 -13.15 -17.26 14.31
C ASP A 43 -11.89 -17.83 13.62
N ARG A 44 -11.74 -19.16 13.55
CA ARG A 44 -10.49 -19.82 13.13
C ARG A 44 -9.99 -19.41 11.74
N LEU A 45 -10.91 -19.28 10.79
CA LEU A 45 -10.59 -18.98 9.40
C LEU A 45 -11.11 -17.60 8.94
N ALA A 46 -11.67 -16.81 9.85
CA ALA A 46 -12.27 -15.51 9.53
C ALA A 46 -11.29 -14.51 8.90
N GLY A 47 -9.99 -14.65 9.16
CA GLY A 47 -8.94 -13.84 8.56
C GLY A 47 -8.52 -14.24 7.13
N LEU A 48 -8.94 -15.42 6.64
CA LEU A 48 -8.50 -15.92 5.33
C LEU A 48 -8.86 -15.00 4.14
N PRO A 49 -10.06 -14.39 4.06
CA PRO A 49 -10.38 -13.48 2.96
C PRO A 49 -9.46 -12.26 2.92
N ALA A 50 -9.11 -11.70 4.08
CA ALA A 50 -8.17 -10.58 4.16
C ALA A 50 -6.75 -11.00 3.72
N ALA A 51 -6.27 -12.17 4.15
CA ALA A 51 -5.00 -12.72 3.71
C ALA A 51 -4.99 -13.01 2.20
N ALA A 52 -6.07 -13.58 1.66
CA ALA A 52 -6.23 -13.83 0.23
C ALA A 52 -6.18 -12.52 -0.59
N ALA A 53 -6.80 -11.44 -0.10
CA ALA A 53 -6.73 -10.14 -0.77
C ALA A 53 -5.30 -9.58 -0.79
N VAL A 54 -4.50 -9.75 0.28
CA VAL A 54 -3.09 -9.34 0.29
C VAL A 54 -2.27 -10.18 -0.70
N LEU A 55 -2.49 -11.49 -0.74
CA LEU A 55 -1.83 -12.37 -1.71
C LEU A 55 -2.22 -12.03 -3.15
N GLY A 56 -3.50 -11.72 -3.40
CA GLY A 56 -3.97 -11.25 -4.70
C GLY A 56 -3.27 -9.97 -5.15
N THR A 57 -3.06 -9.03 -4.22
CA THR A 57 -2.27 -7.81 -4.48
C THR A 57 -0.84 -8.15 -4.89
N ALA A 58 -0.17 -9.03 -4.13
CA ALA A 58 1.21 -9.45 -4.41
C ALA A 58 1.35 -10.14 -5.77
N ILE A 59 0.49 -11.13 -6.04
CA ILE A 59 0.51 -11.90 -7.30
C ILE A 59 0.25 -11.00 -8.51
N ALA A 60 -0.62 -10.00 -8.38
CA ALA A 60 -1.01 -9.12 -9.48
C ALA A 60 0.03 -8.00 -9.77
N ALA A 61 0.86 -7.62 -8.80
CA ALA A 61 1.73 -6.46 -8.94
C ALA A 61 2.69 -6.56 -10.14
N THR A 62 3.39 -7.70 -10.30
CA THR A 62 4.29 -7.92 -11.44
C THR A 62 3.55 -8.04 -12.78
N PRO A 63 2.49 -8.86 -12.95
CA PRO A 63 1.74 -8.92 -14.20
C PRO A 63 1.18 -7.58 -14.66
N LEU A 64 0.64 -6.77 -13.75
CA LEU A 64 0.11 -5.45 -14.07
C LEU A 64 1.23 -4.47 -14.45
N ALA A 65 2.40 -4.55 -13.81
CA ALA A 65 3.57 -3.77 -14.16
C ALA A 65 4.10 -4.14 -15.57
N LEU A 66 4.25 -5.43 -15.88
CA LEU A 66 4.65 -5.91 -17.20
C LEU A 66 3.66 -5.50 -18.30
N ARG A 67 2.35 -5.55 -17.99
CA ARG A 67 1.33 -5.04 -18.90
C ARG A 67 1.46 -3.54 -19.12
N SER A 68 1.71 -2.78 -18.04
CA SER A 68 1.93 -1.33 -18.12
C SER A 68 3.16 -1.00 -18.97
N LYS A 69 4.26 -1.75 -18.84
CA LYS A 69 5.47 -1.59 -19.64
C LYS A 69 5.19 -1.76 -21.14
N ARG A 70 4.33 -2.72 -21.51
CA ARG A 70 4.04 -3.02 -22.92
C ARG A 70 2.91 -2.19 -23.53
N ARG A 71 1.91 -1.77 -22.74
CA ARG A 71 0.66 -1.18 -23.24
C ARG A 71 0.27 0.11 -22.53
N GLY A 72 1.19 0.70 -21.78
CA GLY A 72 0.97 1.93 -21.00
C GLY A 72 0.28 1.69 -19.65
N ARG A 73 0.40 2.69 -18.77
CA ARG A 73 -0.17 2.68 -17.40
C ARG A 73 -1.66 2.49 -17.37
N ARG A 74 -2.37 3.17 -18.27
CA ARG A 74 -3.82 3.06 -18.40
C ARG A 74 -4.26 1.61 -18.55
N SER A 75 -3.58 0.85 -19.42
CA SER A 75 -3.91 -0.56 -19.67
C SER A 75 -3.68 -1.45 -18.45
N GLY A 76 -2.56 -1.28 -17.73
CA GLY A 76 -2.26 -2.06 -16.54
C GLY A 76 -3.24 -1.79 -15.39
N VAL A 77 -3.40 -0.50 -15.05
CA VAL A 77 -4.29 -0.07 -13.96
C VAL A 77 -5.76 -0.44 -14.21
N LEU A 78 -6.24 -0.24 -15.45
CA LEU A 78 -7.63 -0.57 -15.81
C LEU A 78 -7.92 -2.07 -15.65
N VAL A 79 -7.02 -2.94 -16.10
CA VAL A 79 -7.20 -4.40 -15.95
C VAL A 79 -7.29 -4.79 -14.48
N GLY A 80 -6.45 -4.22 -13.62
CA GLY A 80 -6.51 -4.51 -12.19
C GLY A 80 -7.84 -4.09 -11.55
N TYR A 81 -8.39 -2.94 -11.91
CA TYR A 81 -9.71 -2.51 -11.44
C TYR A 81 -10.85 -3.38 -11.97
N LEU A 82 -10.79 -3.81 -13.24
CA LEU A 82 -11.80 -4.71 -13.82
C LEU A 82 -11.77 -6.08 -13.12
N VAL A 83 -10.60 -6.65 -12.89
CA VAL A 83 -10.47 -7.92 -12.15
C VAL A 83 -11.01 -7.79 -10.73
N ALA A 84 -10.70 -6.69 -10.05
CA ALA A 84 -11.20 -6.44 -8.69
C ALA A 84 -12.72 -6.23 -8.64
N MET A 85 -13.29 -5.56 -9.64
CA MET A 85 -14.75 -5.40 -9.78
C MET A 85 -15.43 -6.78 -9.94
N VAL A 86 -14.88 -7.66 -10.78
CA VAL A 86 -15.35 -9.04 -10.92
C VAL A 86 -15.18 -9.80 -9.60
N GLY A 87 -14.03 -9.65 -8.94
CA GLY A 87 -13.78 -10.23 -7.62
C GLY A 87 -14.82 -9.80 -6.58
N ALA A 88 -15.17 -8.51 -6.53
CA ALA A 88 -16.21 -7.99 -5.64
C ALA A 88 -17.60 -8.55 -5.98
N ALA A 89 -17.95 -8.69 -7.27
CA ALA A 89 -19.21 -9.28 -7.71
C ALA A 89 -19.30 -10.77 -7.33
N VAL A 90 -18.24 -11.54 -7.55
CA VAL A 90 -18.17 -12.95 -7.13
C VAL A 90 -18.24 -13.06 -5.60
N ALA A 91 -17.57 -12.16 -4.87
CA ALA A 91 -17.63 -12.12 -3.40
C ALA A 91 -19.06 -11.86 -2.89
N LEU A 92 -19.79 -10.97 -3.56
CA LEU A 92 -21.20 -10.69 -3.25
C LEU A 92 -22.07 -11.94 -3.43
N VAL A 93 -21.93 -12.63 -4.56
CA VAL A 93 -22.66 -13.88 -4.82
C VAL A 93 -22.27 -14.96 -3.81
N ALA A 94 -20.97 -15.11 -3.53
CA ALA A 94 -20.46 -16.08 -2.57
C ALA A 94 -20.98 -15.80 -1.15
N GLY A 95 -20.99 -14.53 -0.74
CA GLY A 95 -21.52 -14.09 0.56
C GLY A 95 -23.01 -14.37 0.69
N GLN A 96 -23.80 -14.05 -0.34
CA GLN A 96 -25.25 -14.29 -0.33
C GLN A 96 -25.58 -15.80 -0.35
N ALA A 97 -24.77 -16.61 -1.03
CA ALA A 97 -24.94 -18.06 -1.10
C ALA A 97 -24.32 -18.83 0.10
N GLY A 98 -23.58 -18.16 0.99
CA GLY A 98 -22.90 -18.80 2.11
C GLY A 98 -21.70 -19.67 1.72
N VAL A 99 -21.09 -19.46 0.52
CA VAL A 99 -20.00 -20.30 0.01
C VAL A 99 -18.64 -19.70 0.37
N PHE A 100 -18.12 -20.06 1.54
CA PHE A 100 -16.91 -19.49 2.13
C PHE A 100 -15.66 -19.56 1.21
N TRP A 101 -15.35 -20.72 0.64
CA TRP A 101 -14.15 -20.86 -0.18
C TRP A 101 -14.20 -20.04 -1.47
N LEU A 102 -15.40 -19.85 -2.04
CA LEU A 102 -15.60 -18.96 -3.16
C LEU A 102 -15.39 -17.49 -2.73
N PHE A 103 -15.82 -17.12 -1.52
CA PHE A 103 -15.56 -15.80 -0.95
C PHE A 103 -14.07 -15.53 -0.74
N VAL A 104 -13.30 -16.54 -0.27
CA VAL A 104 -11.84 -16.44 -0.14
C VAL A 104 -11.17 -16.23 -1.50
N LEU A 105 -11.54 -17.01 -2.53
CA LEU A 105 -11.02 -16.86 -3.88
C LEU A 105 -11.38 -15.49 -4.48
N ALA A 106 -12.62 -15.08 -4.32
CA ALA A 106 -13.11 -13.76 -4.77
C ALA A 106 -12.36 -12.62 -4.09
N SER A 107 -12.01 -12.77 -2.80
CA SER A 107 -11.19 -11.80 -2.06
C SER A 107 -9.79 -11.67 -2.64
N ALA A 108 -9.18 -12.76 -3.12
CA ALA A 108 -7.90 -12.68 -3.84
C ALA A 108 -8.02 -11.86 -5.13
N LEU A 109 -9.05 -12.10 -5.94
CA LEU A 109 -9.33 -11.29 -7.14
C LEU A 109 -9.58 -9.82 -6.80
N PHE A 110 -10.32 -9.56 -5.72
CA PHE A 110 -10.56 -8.21 -5.22
C PHE A 110 -9.27 -7.49 -4.83
N GLY A 111 -8.31 -8.22 -4.26
CA GLY A 111 -6.98 -7.72 -3.90
C GLY A 111 -6.18 -7.16 -5.09
N VAL A 112 -6.45 -7.61 -6.32
CA VAL A 112 -5.81 -7.09 -7.55
C VAL A 112 -6.04 -5.58 -7.73
N GLY A 113 -7.20 -5.06 -7.32
CA GLY A 113 -7.49 -3.63 -7.37
C GLY A 113 -6.58 -2.79 -6.46
N ASN A 114 -6.12 -3.36 -5.35
CA ASN A 114 -5.14 -2.69 -4.51
C ASN A 114 -3.77 -2.57 -5.20
N ALA A 115 -3.36 -3.54 -6.00
CA ALA A 115 -2.15 -3.43 -6.82
C ALA A 115 -2.26 -2.26 -7.81
N SER A 116 -3.43 -2.02 -8.41
CA SER A 116 -3.68 -0.83 -9.25
C SER A 116 -3.61 0.47 -8.45
N ASN A 117 -4.22 0.54 -7.26
CA ASN A 117 -4.11 1.71 -6.39
C ASN A 117 -2.65 2.01 -6.01
N LEU A 118 -1.85 0.98 -5.73
CA LEU A 118 -0.43 1.13 -5.44
C LEU A 118 0.36 1.62 -6.66
N GLN A 119 0.09 1.11 -7.85
CA GLN A 119 0.76 1.54 -9.09
C GLN A 119 0.46 2.98 -9.46
N ASN A 120 -0.70 3.52 -9.06
CA ASN A 120 -1.07 4.91 -9.35
C ASN A 120 -0.05 5.93 -8.80
N ARG A 121 0.63 5.64 -7.68
CA ARG A 121 1.68 6.53 -7.17
C ARG A 121 2.88 6.62 -8.11
N PHE A 122 3.25 5.52 -8.74
CA PHE A 122 4.33 5.50 -9.72
C PHE A 122 3.91 6.14 -11.04
N THR A 123 2.64 5.95 -11.46
CA THR A 123 2.07 6.63 -12.62
C THR A 123 2.10 8.15 -12.46
N ALA A 124 1.90 8.67 -11.24
CA ALA A 124 2.05 10.09 -10.93
C ALA A 124 3.51 10.59 -11.06
N ALA A 125 4.49 9.70 -11.01
CA ALA A 125 5.90 10.02 -11.12
C ALA A 125 6.44 9.99 -12.55
N ASP A 126 5.72 9.38 -13.51
CA ASP A 126 6.23 9.09 -14.85
C ASP A 126 6.64 10.34 -15.65
N LEU A 127 5.88 11.44 -15.51
CA LEU A 127 6.14 12.72 -16.18
C LEU A 127 6.63 13.82 -15.23
N ALA A 128 6.73 13.51 -13.93
CA ALA A 128 7.14 14.48 -12.92
C ALA A 128 8.62 14.80 -13.03
N ASP A 129 8.95 16.11 -12.93
CA ASP A 129 10.32 16.57 -12.78
C ASP A 129 10.92 16.00 -11.47
N GLU A 130 12.22 15.78 -11.45
CA GLU A 130 12.91 15.16 -10.32
C GLU A 130 12.69 15.93 -9.02
N GLU A 131 12.67 17.25 -9.07
CA GLU A 131 12.48 18.17 -7.94
C GLU A 131 11.07 18.15 -7.37
N ARG A 132 10.09 17.54 -8.08
CA ARG A 132 8.66 17.50 -7.68
C ARG A 132 8.09 16.10 -7.57
N ARG A 133 8.90 15.08 -7.84
CA ARG A 133 8.45 13.68 -7.97
C ARG A 133 7.82 13.13 -6.69
N ALA A 134 8.44 13.36 -5.53
CA ALA A 134 7.86 12.90 -4.27
C ALA A 134 6.57 13.65 -3.92
N ARG A 135 6.46 14.93 -4.28
CA ARG A 135 5.23 15.70 -4.15
C ARG A 135 4.10 15.12 -4.99
N GLU A 136 4.35 14.82 -6.27
CA GLU A 136 3.31 14.26 -7.15
C GLU A 136 2.85 12.87 -6.68
N ILE A 137 3.78 12.00 -6.26
CA ILE A 137 3.48 10.73 -5.60
C ILE A 137 2.59 10.96 -4.36
N SER A 138 2.99 11.90 -3.51
CA SER A 138 2.32 12.17 -2.23
C SER A 138 0.89 12.67 -2.38
N MET A 139 0.58 13.42 -3.43
CA MET A 139 -0.78 13.89 -3.72
C MET A 139 -1.72 12.72 -4.02
N VAL A 140 -1.25 11.75 -4.80
CA VAL A 140 -2.04 10.53 -5.14
C VAL A 140 -2.19 9.62 -3.92
N VAL A 141 -1.18 9.56 -3.04
CA VAL A 141 -1.23 8.80 -1.78
C VAL A 141 -2.19 9.45 -0.78
N TRP A 142 -2.14 10.77 -0.66
CA TRP A 142 -2.96 11.55 0.30
C TRP A 142 -4.46 11.32 0.14
N VAL A 143 -4.97 11.25 -1.08
CA VAL A 143 -6.41 11.04 -1.32
C VAL A 143 -6.89 9.68 -0.85
N GLY A 144 -5.99 8.72 -0.65
CA GLY A 144 -6.28 7.46 0.00
C GLY A 144 -6.86 7.64 1.41
N THR A 145 -6.50 8.74 2.12
CA THR A 145 -7.08 9.10 3.43
C THR A 145 -8.59 9.24 3.33
N ILE A 146 -9.08 9.94 2.30
CA ILE A 146 -10.52 10.16 2.08
C ILE A 146 -11.22 8.82 1.93
N GLY A 147 -10.71 7.96 1.03
CA GLY A 147 -11.29 6.64 0.80
C GLY A 147 -11.24 5.74 2.04
N ALA A 148 -10.11 5.77 2.77
CA ALA A 148 -9.94 4.96 3.97
C ALA A 148 -10.92 5.34 5.11
N VAL A 149 -11.28 6.61 5.22
CA VAL A 149 -12.24 7.10 6.23
C VAL A 149 -13.68 6.92 5.77
N VAL A 150 -13.97 7.28 4.52
CA VAL A 150 -15.34 7.27 3.98
C VAL A 150 -15.84 5.83 3.74
N GLY A 151 -14.96 4.92 3.31
CA GLY A 151 -15.36 3.56 2.96
C GLY A 151 -16.03 2.77 4.08
N PRO A 152 -15.44 2.65 5.29
CA PRO A 152 -16.07 1.95 6.42
C PRO A 152 -17.39 2.59 6.87
N ALA A 153 -17.48 3.93 6.85
CA ALA A 153 -18.72 4.64 7.18
C ALA A 153 -19.84 4.32 6.18
N LEU A 154 -19.52 4.32 4.88
CA LEU A 154 -20.44 3.91 3.83
C LEU A 154 -20.84 2.44 3.95
N ALA A 155 -19.89 1.55 4.33
CA ALA A 155 -20.17 0.13 4.51
C ALA A 155 -21.25 -0.10 5.58
N LEU A 156 -21.15 0.58 6.73
CA LEU A 156 -22.17 0.49 7.78
C LEU A 156 -23.54 1.01 7.33
N TRP A 157 -23.57 2.11 6.57
CA TRP A 157 -24.81 2.66 6.03
C TRP A 157 -25.45 1.71 5.01
N VAL A 158 -24.66 1.22 4.03
CA VAL A 158 -25.14 0.28 3.01
C VAL A 158 -25.59 -1.05 3.64
N ASN A 159 -24.91 -1.52 4.70
CA ASN A 159 -25.35 -2.72 5.41
C ASN A 159 -26.73 -2.59 6.05
N ARG A 160 -27.06 -1.40 6.58
CA ARG A 160 -28.43 -1.15 7.12
C ARG A 160 -29.49 -1.15 6.00
N VAL A 161 -29.20 -0.52 4.86
CA VAL A 161 -30.11 -0.45 3.72
C VAL A 161 -30.29 -1.84 3.09
N GLY A 162 -29.21 -2.60 2.95
CA GLY A 162 -29.20 -3.92 2.32
C GLY A 162 -30.07 -4.97 3.03
N LYS A 163 -30.21 -4.86 4.36
CA LYS A 163 -31.15 -5.69 5.12
C LYS A 163 -32.59 -5.50 4.63
N GLY A 164 -32.98 -4.27 4.24
CA GLY A 164 -34.29 -3.99 3.65
C GLY A 164 -34.49 -4.58 2.26
N TRP A 165 -33.42 -4.98 1.57
CA TRP A 165 -33.45 -5.64 0.26
C TRP A 165 -33.32 -7.17 0.32
N GLY A 166 -33.42 -7.76 1.50
CA GLY A 166 -33.32 -9.22 1.71
C GLY A 166 -31.90 -9.76 1.55
N MET A 167 -30.87 -8.91 1.62
CA MET A 167 -29.49 -9.34 1.60
C MET A 167 -29.05 -9.86 3.00
N SER A 168 -28.23 -10.90 2.99
CA SER A 168 -27.61 -11.41 4.23
C SER A 168 -26.78 -10.33 4.91
N GLU A 169 -26.54 -10.46 6.19
CA GLU A 169 -25.77 -9.50 6.97
C GLU A 169 -24.35 -9.38 6.39
N TRP A 170 -23.80 -8.18 6.40
CA TRP A 170 -22.45 -7.84 5.90
C TRP A 170 -22.20 -8.11 4.40
N VAL A 171 -23.17 -8.60 3.63
CA VAL A 171 -23.00 -8.84 2.17
C VAL A 171 -23.15 -7.57 1.35
N SER A 172 -24.13 -6.74 1.67
CA SER A 172 -24.45 -5.54 0.88
C SER A 172 -23.29 -4.54 0.72
N PRO A 173 -22.34 -4.36 1.67
CA PRO A 173 -21.20 -3.47 1.47
C PRO A 173 -20.24 -3.90 0.34
N LEU A 174 -20.30 -5.15 -0.12
CA LEU A 174 -19.53 -5.61 -1.29
C LEU A 174 -19.92 -4.87 -2.57
N VAL A 175 -21.14 -4.32 -2.64
CA VAL A 175 -21.58 -3.42 -3.72
C VAL A 175 -20.67 -2.18 -3.82
N LEU A 176 -20.20 -1.65 -2.69
CA LEU A 176 -19.27 -0.51 -2.68
C LEU A 176 -17.93 -0.86 -3.32
N GLY A 177 -17.48 -2.11 -3.19
CA GLY A 177 -16.31 -2.61 -3.90
C GLY A 177 -16.50 -2.62 -5.41
N ILE A 178 -17.66 -3.12 -5.88
CA ILE A 178 -18.03 -3.14 -7.30
C ILE A 178 -18.09 -1.71 -7.85
N VAL A 179 -18.90 -0.85 -7.23
CA VAL A 179 -19.11 0.54 -7.65
C VAL A 179 -17.82 1.35 -7.59
N GLY A 180 -17.04 1.21 -6.50
CA GLY A 180 -15.79 1.93 -6.32
C GLY A 180 -14.77 1.60 -7.41
N PHE A 181 -14.56 0.32 -7.72
CA PHE A 181 -13.63 -0.07 -8.79
C PHE A 181 -14.19 0.18 -10.18
N ALA A 182 -15.51 0.10 -10.39
CA ALA A 182 -16.12 0.48 -11.65
C ALA A 182 -15.91 1.98 -11.97
N ILE A 183 -16.17 2.86 -10.99
CA ILE A 183 -15.96 4.30 -11.15
C ILE A 183 -14.46 4.60 -11.32
N ALA A 184 -13.58 4.01 -10.52
CA ALA A 184 -12.14 4.18 -10.67
C ALA A 184 -11.66 3.74 -12.06
N GLY A 185 -12.11 2.58 -12.54
CA GLY A 185 -11.80 2.08 -13.89
C GLY A 185 -12.35 3.00 -15.00
N LEU A 186 -13.57 3.50 -14.84
CA LEU A 186 -14.16 4.46 -15.79
C LEU A 186 -13.34 5.75 -15.85
N ILE A 187 -12.97 6.32 -14.71
CA ILE A 187 -12.13 7.53 -14.64
C ILE A 187 -10.79 7.29 -15.35
N ILE A 188 -10.12 6.18 -15.09
CA ILE A 188 -8.84 5.84 -15.76
C ILE A 188 -9.06 5.66 -17.26
N SER A 189 -10.11 4.96 -17.68
CA SER A 189 -10.38 4.67 -19.08
C SER A 189 -10.67 5.92 -19.92
N VAL A 190 -11.36 6.90 -19.34
CA VAL A 190 -11.78 8.13 -20.03
C VAL A 190 -10.72 9.23 -19.94
N PHE A 191 -10.19 9.47 -18.74
CA PHE A 191 -9.42 10.68 -18.46
C PHE A 191 -7.90 10.49 -18.45
N LEU A 192 -7.37 9.24 -18.27
CA LEU A 192 -5.93 8.98 -18.35
C LEU A 192 -5.47 8.88 -19.82
N LYS A 193 -5.64 9.97 -20.53
CA LYS A 193 -5.26 10.15 -21.93
C LYS A 193 -4.67 11.55 -22.12
N PRO A 194 -3.48 11.66 -22.80
CA PRO A 194 -2.66 10.53 -23.26
C PRO A 194 -2.08 9.72 -22.11
N ASP A 195 -1.60 8.51 -22.38
CA ASP A 195 -0.95 7.66 -21.38
C ASP A 195 0.36 8.29 -20.91
N PRO A 196 0.57 8.50 -19.59
CA PRO A 196 1.76 9.20 -19.11
C PRO A 196 3.05 8.43 -19.38
N LEU A 197 3.03 7.09 -19.35
CA LEU A 197 4.22 6.28 -19.63
C LEU A 197 4.59 6.32 -21.12
N GLU A 198 3.60 6.38 -22.01
CA GLU A 198 3.80 6.55 -23.43
C GLU A 198 4.44 7.92 -23.73
N VAL A 199 3.90 8.99 -23.13
CA VAL A 199 4.47 10.35 -23.26
C VAL A 199 5.89 10.44 -22.68
N ALA A 200 6.19 9.64 -21.64
CA ALA A 200 7.54 9.54 -21.07
C ALA A 200 8.51 8.70 -21.91
N GLY A 201 8.04 8.04 -22.98
CA GLY A 201 8.85 7.12 -23.80
C GLY A 201 9.20 5.81 -23.10
N GLY A 202 8.43 5.43 -22.07
CA GLY A 202 8.67 4.22 -21.26
C GLY A 202 7.84 2.99 -21.68
N VAL A 203 7.00 3.12 -22.73
CA VAL A 203 6.24 2.00 -23.29
C VAL A 203 7.11 1.28 -24.34
N ASP A 204 7.23 -0.02 -24.20
CA ASP A 204 7.94 -0.91 -25.11
C ASP A 204 6.98 -2.02 -25.58
N PRO A 205 6.29 -1.84 -26.73
CA PRO A 205 5.35 -2.82 -27.28
C PRO A 205 6.01 -4.16 -27.63
N ASP A 206 7.30 -4.12 -27.99
CA ASP A 206 8.09 -5.27 -28.41
C ASP A 206 8.79 -5.97 -27.26
N ALA A 207 8.66 -5.45 -26.04
CA ALA A 207 9.18 -6.12 -24.84
C ALA A 207 8.74 -7.58 -24.79
N PRO A 208 9.65 -8.54 -24.50
CA PRO A 208 9.32 -9.95 -24.42
C PRO A 208 8.10 -10.22 -23.54
N ARG A 209 7.28 -11.20 -23.93
CA ARG A 209 6.20 -11.71 -23.08
C ARG A 209 6.81 -12.53 -21.94
N GLU A 210 7.27 -11.83 -20.93
CA GLU A 210 7.78 -12.48 -19.73
C GLU A 210 6.62 -13.09 -18.93
N ASN A 211 6.82 -14.29 -18.39
CA ASN A 211 5.94 -14.80 -17.37
C ASN A 211 6.19 -14.03 -16.04
N PRO A 212 5.27 -14.04 -15.08
CA PRO A 212 5.43 -13.27 -13.83
C PRO A 212 6.71 -13.62 -13.05
N LEU A 213 7.16 -14.87 -13.10
CA LEU A 213 8.37 -15.31 -12.39
C LEU A 213 9.65 -14.81 -13.08
N SER A 214 9.71 -14.89 -14.42
CA SER A 214 10.85 -14.33 -15.16
C SER A 214 10.91 -12.81 -15.04
N GLY A 215 9.76 -12.13 -15.08
CA GLY A 215 9.68 -10.68 -14.84
C GLY A 215 10.13 -10.28 -13.45
N PHE A 216 9.79 -11.08 -12.42
CA PHE A 216 10.30 -10.91 -11.06
C PHE A 216 11.83 -11.05 -11.02
N ALA A 217 12.37 -12.13 -11.60
CA ALA A 217 13.81 -12.39 -11.63
C ALA A 217 14.57 -11.31 -12.41
N HIS A 218 14.02 -10.82 -13.52
CA HIS A 218 14.59 -9.72 -14.30
C HIS A 218 14.65 -8.43 -13.46
N SER A 219 13.55 -8.05 -12.83
CA SER A 219 13.48 -6.87 -11.98
C SER A 219 14.39 -6.96 -10.76
N TRP A 220 14.56 -8.15 -10.18
CA TRP A 220 15.52 -8.40 -9.11
C TRP A 220 16.97 -8.15 -9.57
N LYS A 221 17.34 -8.64 -10.75
CA LYS A 221 18.67 -8.44 -11.34
C LYS A 221 18.94 -6.96 -11.65
N ALA A 222 17.92 -6.18 -12.00
CA ALA A 222 18.04 -4.75 -12.20
C ALA A 222 18.25 -3.96 -10.90
N ILE A 223 17.55 -4.36 -9.83
CA ILE A 223 17.65 -3.69 -8.51
C ILE A 223 18.96 -4.03 -7.80
N TRP A 224 19.40 -5.30 -7.86
CA TRP A 224 20.48 -5.80 -7.01
C TRP A 224 21.80 -5.05 -7.14
N PRO A 225 22.29 -4.70 -8.35
CA PRO A 225 23.55 -3.93 -8.50
C PRO A 225 23.44 -2.47 -8.03
N ASN A 226 22.21 -1.91 -8.01
CA ASN A 226 21.98 -0.50 -7.72
C ASN A 226 21.71 -0.28 -6.23
N GLN A 227 22.64 0.35 -5.52
CA GLN A 227 22.55 0.61 -4.08
C GLN A 227 21.33 1.46 -3.71
N MET A 228 20.95 2.46 -4.54
CA MET A 228 19.81 3.33 -4.30
C MET A 228 18.50 2.56 -4.45
N ALA A 229 18.39 1.73 -5.51
CA ALA A 229 17.22 0.90 -5.73
C ALA A 229 17.04 -0.14 -4.61
N ARG A 230 18.12 -0.78 -4.15
CA ARG A 230 18.08 -1.69 -2.98
C ARG A 230 17.63 -0.98 -1.72
N LEU A 231 18.20 0.20 -1.44
CA LEU A 231 17.79 1.01 -0.28
C LEU A 231 16.31 1.37 -0.36
N ALA A 232 15.84 1.81 -1.52
CA ALA A 232 14.44 2.19 -1.73
C ALA A 232 13.48 1.03 -1.47
N VAL A 233 13.71 -0.12 -2.11
CA VAL A 233 12.86 -1.32 -1.94
C VAL A 233 12.95 -1.86 -0.52
N GLY A 234 14.16 -1.97 0.04
CA GLY A 234 14.39 -2.43 1.40
C GLY A 234 13.71 -1.54 2.44
N ALA A 235 13.86 -0.21 2.33
CA ALA A 235 13.22 0.74 3.24
C ALA A 235 11.69 0.64 3.19
N MET A 236 11.09 0.56 1.99
CA MET A 236 9.65 0.39 1.85
C MET A 236 9.15 -0.93 2.44
N ALA A 237 9.79 -2.06 2.09
CA ALA A 237 9.37 -3.39 2.54
C ALA A 237 9.53 -3.57 4.05
N VAL A 238 10.68 -3.16 4.61
CA VAL A 238 10.98 -3.30 6.05
C VAL A 238 10.11 -2.37 6.88
N SER A 239 9.89 -1.12 6.44
CA SER A 239 8.96 -0.20 7.13
C SER A 239 7.51 -0.68 7.06
N GLN A 240 7.10 -1.30 5.95
CA GLN A 240 5.79 -1.93 5.80
C GLN A 240 5.60 -3.08 6.80
N MET A 241 6.60 -3.95 6.92
CA MET A 241 6.59 -5.07 7.86
C MET A 241 6.49 -4.58 9.31
N ALA A 242 7.33 -3.62 9.69
CA ALA A 242 7.34 -3.03 11.03
C ALA A 242 5.98 -2.41 11.40
N MET A 243 5.42 -1.63 10.48
CA MET A 243 4.12 -0.97 10.65
C MET A 243 2.99 -1.99 10.82
N VAL A 244 2.92 -3.00 9.94
CA VAL A 244 1.85 -4.01 10.00
C VAL A 244 1.96 -4.87 11.26
N ALA A 245 3.16 -5.22 11.71
CA ALA A 245 3.37 -6.02 12.91
C ALA A 245 2.77 -5.37 14.16
N ILE A 246 2.97 -4.06 14.34
CA ILE A 246 2.42 -3.32 15.48
C ILE A 246 0.91 -3.09 15.30
N MET A 247 0.50 -2.55 14.13
CA MET A 247 -0.87 -2.14 13.87
C MET A 247 -1.85 -3.32 14.02
N ALA A 248 -1.47 -4.51 13.53
CA ALA A 248 -2.36 -5.68 13.54
C ALA A 248 -2.74 -6.11 14.96
N MET A 249 -1.85 -5.95 15.94
CA MET A 249 -2.06 -6.42 17.32
C MET A 249 -2.48 -5.31 18.29
N THR A 250 -2.48 -4.06 17.87
CA THR A 250 -2.87 -2.93 18.72
C THR A 250 -4.31 -2.99 19.22
N PRO A 251 -5.35 -3.33 18.43
CA PRO A 251 -6.71 -3.44 18.95
C PRO A 251 -6.84 -4.50 20.04
N LEU A 252 -6.13 -5.62 19.88
CA LEU A 252 -6.11 -6.69 20.86
C LEU A 252 -5.37 -6.27 22.14
N HIS A 253 -4.25 -5.55 22.00
CA HIS A 253 -3.51 -4.98 23.12
C HIS A 253 -4.36 -3.99 23.91
N MET A 254 -5.05 -3.07 23.25
CA MET A 254 -5.96 -2.09 23.86
C MET A 254 -7.11 -2.79 24.60
N ARG A 255 -7.72 -3.82 24.00
CA ARG A 255 -8.77 -4.60 24.62
C ARG A 255 -8.30 -5.32 25.90
N ASP A 256 -7.13 -5.95 25.85
CA ASP A 256 -6.57 -6.70 26.98
C ASP A 256 -6.28 -5.80 28.19
N HIS A 257 -6.19 -4.48 27.98
CA HIS A 257 -5.95 -3.47 29.02
C HIS A 257 -7.19 -2.60 29.33
N GLY A 258 -8.38 -3.03 28.92
CA GLY A 258 -9.64 -2.36 29.26
C GLY A 258 -9.97 -1.11 28.42
N HIS A 259 -9.29 -0.89 27.31
CA HIS A 259 -9.44 0.29 26.44
C HIS A 259 -9.94 -0.05 25.03
N ALA A 260 -10.78 -1.08 24.91
CA ALA A 260 -11.28 -1.56 23.61
C ALA A 260 -11.97 -0.45 22.79
N GLU A 261 -12.71 0.44 23.45
CA GLU A 261 -13.45 1.55 22.86
C GLU A 261 -12.53 2.59 22.17
N LEU A 262 -11.29 2.73 22.63
CA LEU A 262 -10.31 3.67 22.05
C LEU A 262 -9.57 3.08 20.84
N SER A 263 -9.68 1.78 20.60
CA SER A 263 -8.95 1.10 19.50
C SER A 263 -9.24 1.71 18.14
N THR A 264 -10.49 2.06 17.86
CA THR A 264 -10.89 2.68 16.58
C THR A 264 -10.23 4.05 16.40
N LEU A 265 -10.14 4.85 17.47
CA LEU A 265 -9.51 6.17 17.43
C LEU A 265 -7.99 6.07 17.22
N VAL A 266 -7.34 5.11 17.88
CA VAL A 266 -5.91 4.83 17.72
C VAL A 266 -5.59 4.42 16.28
N ILE A 267 -6.39 3.52 15.70
CA ILE A 267 -6.23 3.12 14.29
C ILE A 267 -6.50 4.29 13.34
N ALA A 268 -7.51 5.12 13.60
CA ALA A 268 -7.79 6.30 12.77
C ALA A 268 -6.62 7.29 12.77
N ALA A 269 -6.01 7.55 13.95
CA ALA A 269 -4.82 8.38 14.05
C ALA A 269 -3.62 7.79 13.30
N HIS A 270 -3.42 6.47 13.41
CA HIS A 270 -2.39 5.77 12.66
C HIS A 270 -2.58 5.94 11.14
N VAL A 271 -3.78 5.69 10.63
CA VAL A 271 -4.12 5.86 9.20
C VAL A 271 -3.95 7.31 8.76
N PHE A 272 -4.29 8.28 9.61
CA PHE A 272 -4.00 9.69 9.33
C PHE A 272 -2.49 9.95 9.26
N GLY A 273 -1.68 9.38 10.14
CA GLY A 273 -0.21 9.41 10.04
C GLY A 273 0.31 8.81 8.73
N MET A 274 -0.26 7.69 8.29
CA MET A 274 0.12 7.02 7.03
C MET A 274 -0.14 7.87 5.78
N PHE A 275 -1.23 8.61 5.74
CA PHE A 275 -1.68 9.25 4.50
C PHE A 275 -1.92 10.75 4.63
N GLY A 276 -2.43 11.23 5.77
CA GLY A 276 -2.89 12.60 5.96
C GLY A 276 -1.77 13.63 5.80
N LEU A 277 -0.55 13.31 6.23
CA LEU A 277 0.63 14.18 6.14
C LEU A 277 1.41 14.01 4.83
N ALA A 278 0.97 13.14 3.93
CA ALA A 278 1.71 12.82 2.70
C ALA A 278 2.15 14.04 1.88
N PRO A 279 1.32 15.07 1.61
CA PRO A 279 1.76 16.23 0.82
C PRO A 279 2.87 17.05 1.47
N LEU A 280 2.92 17.09 2.81
CA LEU A 280 3.99 17.76 3.55
C LEU A 280 5.29 16.96 3.44
N ILE A 281 5.20 15.65 3.63
CA ILE A 281 6.33 14.72 3.51
C ILE A 281 6.90 14.73 2.11
N GLY A 282 6.04 14.69 1.07
CA GLY A 282 6.49 14.75 -0.32
C GLY A 282 7.25 16.02 -0.65
N ARG A 283 6.71 17.19 -0.27
CA ARG A 283 7.40 18.47 -0.44
C ARG A 283 8.73 18.54 0.32
N TRP A 284 8.73 18.01 1.54
CA TRP A 284 9.93 17.97 2.37
C TRP A 284 11.00 17.06 1.77
N ALA A 285 10.62 15.88 1.25
CA ALA A 285 11.51 14.94 0.58
C ALA A 285 12.07 15.51 -0.74
N ASP A 286 11.28 16.30 -1.49
CA ASP A 286 11.76 17.00 -2.68
C ASP A 286 12.84 18.05 -2.33
N ARG A 287 12.63 18.83 -1.27
CA ARG A 287 13.54 19.92 -0.87
C ARG A 287 14.82 19.42 -0.20
N ASN A 288 14.75 18.34 0.57
CA ASN A 288 15.84 17.87 1.43
C ASN A 288 16.54 16.60 0.92
N GLY A 289 16.01 15.98 -0.15
CA GLY A 289 16.53 14.76 -0.73
C GLY A 289 15.94 13.46 -0.14
N ARG A 290 15.89 12.42 -0.96
CA ARG A 290 15.21 11.14 -0.67
C ARG A 290 15.86 10.36 0.45
N ILE A 291 17.20 10.28 0.49
CA ILE A 291 17.94 9.54 1.52
C ILE A 291 17.73 10.21 2.89
N LYS A 292 17.77 11.54 2.95
CA LYS A 292 17.51 12.26 4.19
C LYS A 292 16.06 12.03 4.66
N ALA A 293 15.09 11.97 3.74
CA ALA A 293 13.71 11.64 4.06
C ALA A 293 13.56 10.21 4.61
N LEU A 294 14.27 9.23 4.04
CA LEU A 294 14.30 7.86 4.57
C LEU A 294 14.89 7.82 5.98
N LYS A 295 15.96 8.57 6.25
CA LYS A 295 16.56 8.65 7.60
C LYS A 295 15.61 9.23 8.63
N VAL A 296 14.96 10.35 8.30
CA VAL A 296 13.94 10.96 9.18
C VAL A 296 12.78 10.00 9.40
N GLY A 297 12.28 9.36 8.34
CA GLY A 297 11.22 8.35 8.43
C GLY A 297 11.59 7.19 9.34
N ALA A 298 12.82 6.67 9.25
CA ALA A 298 13.32 5.61 10.11
C ALA A 298 13.39 6.05 11.58
N VAL A 299 13.89 7.25 11.86
CA VAL A 299 13.92 7.81 13.23
C VAL A 299 12.49 7.96 13.78
N VAL A 300 11.57 8.53 13.00
CA VAL A 300 10.18 8.73 13.42
C VAL A 300 9.48 7.39 13.68
N LEU A 301 9.67 6.40 12.78
CA LEU A 301 9.12 5.04 12.95
C LEU A 301 9.68 4.37 14.20
N GLY A 302 11.00 4.45 14.40
CA GLY A 302 11.66 3.90 15.58
C GLY A 302 11.20 4.54 16.88
N THR A 303 11.07 5.88 16.90
CA THR A 303 10.52 6.62 18.06
C THR A 303 9.08 6.17 18.33
N GLY A 304 8.25 6.02 17.30
CA GLY A 304 6.87 5.53 17.45
C GLY A 304 6.84 4.10 18.01
N ALA A 305 7.71 3.21 17.52
CA ALA A 305 7.82 1.84 18.01
C ALA A 305 8.29 1.80 19.47
N ILE A 306 9.31 2.58 19.84
CA ILE A 306 9.79 2.71 21.24
C ILE A 306 8.68 3.26 22.14
N THR A 307 7.96 4.29 21.69
CA THR A 307 6.81 4.83 22.43
C THR A 307 5.75 3.76 22.68
N ALA A 308 5.48 2.90 21.69
CA ALA A 308 4.56 1.78 21.85
C ALA A 308 5.09 0.70 22.84
N VAL A 309 6.45 0.51 22.95
CA VAL A 309 7.04 -0.35 24.00
C VAL A 309 6.82 0.23 25.39
N ILE A 310 7.13 1.52 25.55
CA ILE A 310 7.08 2.23 26.85
C ILE A 310 5.64 2.48 27.28
N ALA A 311 4.70 2.55 26.34
CA ALA A 311 3.30 2.87 26.58
C ALA A 311 2.64 1.98 27.64
N GLY A 312 3.04 0.68 27.69
CA GLY A 312 2.45 -0.25 28.65
C GLY A 312 0.92 -0.20 28.59
N TYR A 313 0.33 0.31 29.66
CA TYR A 313 -1.13 0.43 29.82
C TYR A 313 -1.69 1.83 29.53
N VAL A 314 -0.86 2.79 29.10
CA VAL A 314 -1.25 4.21 28.92
C VAL A 314 -1.75 4.44 27.50
N PRO A 315 -3.07 4.63 27.27
CA PRO A 315 -3.67 4.72 25.93
C PRO A 315 -3.12 5.89 25.10
N SER A 316 -2.84 7.03 25.74
CA SER A 316 -2.30 8.21 25.06
C SER A 316 -0.94 7.97 24.44
N LEU A 317 -0.07 7.17 25.06
CA LEU A 317 1.22 6.79 24.52
C LEU A 317 1.08 5.79 23.38
N VAL A 318 0.12 4.85 23.45
CA VAL A 318 -0.20 3.96 22.32
C VAL A 318 -0.68 4.78 21.13
N PHE A 319 -1.53 5.78 21.35
CA PHE A 319 -2.01 6.70 20.33
C PHE A 319 -0.85 7.42 19.63
N ILE A 320 0.03 8.06 20.41
CA ILE A 320 1.20 8.79 19.90
C ILE A 320 2.14 7.83 19.16
N GLY A 321 2.43 6.67 19.75
CA GLY A 321 3.30 5.66 19.16
C GLY A 321 2.81 5.21 17.79
N LEU A 322 1.53 4.83 17.67
CA LEU A 322 0.96 4.39 16.41
C LEU A 322 0.89 5.50 15.36
N PHE A 323 0.53 6.71 15.76
CA PHE A 323 0.56 7.86 14.86
C PHE A 323 1.96 8.04 14.26
N LEU A 324 3.01 8.05 15.09
CA LEU A 324 4.41 8.19 14.65
C LEU A 324 4.85 7.01 13.76
N VAL A 325 4.46 5.78 14.08
CA VAL A 325 4.72 4.62 13.21
C VAL A 325 4.11 4.84 11.82
N GLY A 326 2.87 5.35 11.75
CA GLY A 326 2.22 5.70 10.50
C GLY A 326 2.97 6.79 9.72
N VAL A 327 3.41 7.85 10.40
CA VAL A 327 4.20 8.95 9.78
C VAL A 327 5.54 8.44 9.27
N GLY A 328 6.28 7.65 10.06
CA GLY A 328 7.57 7.10 9.66
C GLY A 328 7.45 6.18 8.44
N TRP A 329 6.42 5.33 8.41
CA TRP A 329 6.09 4.52 7.24
C TRP A 329 5.79 5.39 6.01
N ASN A 330 5.04 6.48 6.15
CA ASN A 330 4.70 7.40 5.07
C ASN A 330 5.96 8.02 4.43
N PHE A 331 6.96 8.41 5.24
CA PHE A 331 8.26 8.86 4.75
C PHE A 331 8.94 7.78 3.88
N ALA A 332 9.02 6.53 4.39
CA ALA A 332 9.62 5.43 3.66
C ALA A 332 8.88 5.13 2.35
N PHE A 333 7.55 5.16 2.38
CA PHE A 333 6.69 4.88 1.24
C PHE A 333 6.84 5.93 0.12
N ILE A 334 6.80 7.22 0.45
CA ILE A 334 6.90 8.31 -0.53
C ILE A 334 8.33 8.46 -1.03
N ALA A 335 9.29 8.62 -0.11
CA ALA A 335 10.69 8.84 -0.48
C ALA A 335 11.30 7.59 -1.15
N GLY A 336 10.96 6.40 -0.70
CA GLY A 336 11.38 5.14 -1.32
C GLY A 336 10.82 4.99 -2.74
N SER A 337 9.53 5.31 -2.95
CA SER A 337 8.92 5.27 -4.29
C SER A 337 9.58 6.26 -5.26
N ALA A 338 9.88 7.48 -4.81
CA ALA A 338 10.59 8.48 -5.60
C ALA A 338 12.03 8.02 -5.90
N LEU A 339 12.77 7.57 -4.88
CA LEU A 339 14.14 7.10 -5.02
C LEU A 339 14.25 5.91 -5.98
N LEU A 340 13.35 4.93 -5.90
CA LEU A 340 13.31 3.80 -6.81
C LEU A 340 13.12 4.25 -8.25
N THR A 341 12.20 5.20 -8.47
CA THR A 341 11.91 5.75 -9.79
C THR A 341 13.10 6.53 -10.37
N GLU A 342 13.89 7.20 -9.53
CA GLU A 342 15.08 7.98 -9.91
C GLU A 342 16.31 7.11 -10.14
N SER A 343 16.38 5.94 -9.50
CA SER A 343 17.59 5.10 -9.47
C SER A 343 17.78 4.21 -10.69
N LEU A 344 16.74 4.01 -11.51
CA LEU A 344 16.77 3.04 -12.60
C LEU A 344 16.43 3.68 -13.94
N PRO A 345 17.00 3.16 -15.04
CA PRO A 345 16.64 3.60 -16.39
C PRO A 345 15.16 3.29 -16.69
N SER A 346 14.56 4.04 -17.62
CA SER A 346 13.13 3.95 -17.95
C SER A 346 12.68 2.55 -18.34
N SER A 347 13.54 1.77 -19.02
CA SER A 347 13.28 0.39 -19.45
C SER A 347 13.10 -0.61 -18.31
N GLU A 348 13.74 -0.38 -17.13
CA GLU A 348 13.72 -1.27 -15.99
C GLU A 348 12.79 -0.80 -14.86
N ARG A 349 12.48 0.49 -14.86
CA ARG A 349 11.75 1.19 -13.81
C ARG A 349 10.40 0.55 -13.48
N VAL A 350 9.59 0.26 -14.50
CA VAL A 350 8.23 -0.25 -14.31
C VAL A 350 8.24 -1.66 -13.70
N GLY A 351 9.15 -2.53 -14.14
CA GLY A 351 9.33 -3.86 -13.55
C GLY A 351 9.75 -3.80 -12.08
N ALA A 352 10.76 -2.96 -11.77
CA ALA A 352 11.25 -2.74 -10.41
C ALA A 352 10.17 -2.17 -9.46
N GLN A 353 9.30 -1.29 -9.96
CA GLN A 353 8.15 -0.78 -9.21
C GLN A 353 7.15 -1.89 -8.86
N GLY A 354 6.85 -2.78 -9.82
CA GLY A 354 6.03 -3.96 -9.58
C GLY A 354 6.65 -4.90 -8.54
N LEU A 355 7.97 -5.15 -8.63
CA LEU A 355 8.68 -5.94 -7.64
C LEU A 355 8.64 -5.32 -6.24
N SER A 356 8.79 -4.00 -6.13
CA SER A 356 8.69 -3.32 -4.84
C SER A 356 7.33 -3.54 -4.17
N ASP A 357 6.25 -3.52 -4.94
CA ASP A 357 4.89 -3.77 -4.44
C ASP A 357 4.69 -5.25 -4.02
N VAL A 358 5.30 -6.20 -4.73
CA VAL A 358 5.36 -7.61 -4.30
C VAL A 358 6.07 -7.73 -2.95
N MET A 359 7.27 -7.15 -2.83
CA MET A 359 8.06 -7.21 -1.59
C MET A 359 7.30 -6.59 -0.41
N MET A 360 6.72 -5.41 -0.59
CA MET A 360 5.88 -4.78 0.45
C MET A 360 4.72 -5.67 0.88
N SER A 361 4.03 -6.29 -0.09
CA SER A 361 2.88 -7.16 0.19
C SER A 361 3.28 -8.44 0.91
N LEU A 362 4.39 -9.09 0.51
CA LEU A 362 4.91 -10.28 1.16
C LEU A 362 5.38 -9.99 2.59
N PHE A 363 6.10 -8.88 2.81
CA PHE A 363 6.54 -8.46 4.13
C PHE A 363 5.35 -8.09 5.04
N ALA A 364 4.32 -7.44 4.49
CA ALA A 364 3.06 -7.18 5.22
C ALA A 364 2.35 -8.49 5.61
N ALA A 365 2.24 -9.44 4.68
CA ALA A 365 1.60 -10.73 4.94
C ALA A 365 2.36 -11.52 6.02
N THR A 366 3.68 -11.59 5.92
CA THR A 366 4.52 -12.24 6.93
C THR A 366 4.33 -11.60 8.31
N ALA A 367 4.35 -10.26 8.39
CA ALA A 367 4.12 -9.54 9.64
C ALA A 367 2.73 -9.82 10.22
N ALA A 368 1.69 -9.77 9.40
CA ALA A 368 0.31 -10.02 9.85
C ALA A 368 0.13 -11.45 10.39
N LEU A 369 0.69 -12.45 9.69
CA LEU A 369 0.60 -13.86 10.09
C LEU A 369 1.42 -14.15 11.36
N SER A 370 2.63 -13.59 11.48
CA SER A 370 3.50 -13.84 12.63
C SER A 370 3.12 -13.03 13.86
N SER A 371 2.51 -11.86 13.70
CA SER A 371 2.25 -10.92 14.81
C SER A 371 1.35 -11.51 15.91
N GLY A 372 0.33 -12.30 15.55
CA GLY A 372 -0.53 -12.98 16.51
C GLY A 372 0.22 -14.00 17.35
N PHE A 373 1.06 -14.83 16.70
CA PHE A 373 1.89 -15.80 17.38
C PHE A 373 2.91 -15.12 18.32
N VAL A 374 3.60 -14.11 17.85
CA VAL A 374 4.60 -13.35 18.63
C VAL A 374 3.91 -12.69 19.83
N LYS A 375 2.73 -12.05 19.63
CA LYS A 375 1.99 -11.45 20.75
C LYS A 375 1.58 -12.49 21.80
N ALA A 376 1.12 -13.66 21.36
CA ALA A 376 0.67 -14.72 22.26
C ALA A 376 1.80 -15.35 23.09
N THR A 377 3.01 -15.47 22.51
CA THR A 377 4.15 -16.13 23.16
C THR A 377 5.07 -15.18 23.90
N ALA A 378 5.27 -13.96 23.42
CA ALA A 378 6.28 -13.02 23.91
C ALA A 378 5.75 -11.59 24.14
N GLY A 379 4.45 -11.38 23.96
CA GLY A 379 3.78 -10.11 24.24
C GLY A 379 3.92 -9.07 23.14
N TYR A 380 3.16 -7.97 23.29
CA TYR A 380 3.12 -6.85 22.35
C TYR A 380 4.48 -6.12 22.27
N HIS A 381 5.22 -6.06 23.38
CA HIS A 381 6.51 -5.39 23.45
C HIS A 381 7.56 -5.98 22.49
N LEU A 382 7.55 -7.29 22.24
CA LEU A 382 8.46 -7.90 21.29
C LEU A 382 8.19 -7.45 19.85
N LEU A 383 6.92 -7.28 19.45
CA LEU A 383 6.56 -6.72 18.15
C LEU A 383 7.08 -5.30 17.98
N ALA A 384 6.97 -4.47 19.02
CA ALA A 384 7.45 -3.11 18.99
C ALA A 384 8.99 -3.04 18.98
N ASN A 385 9.68 -3.92 19.70
CA ASN A 385 11.16 -4.06 19.63
C ASN A 385 11.60 -4.50 18.24
N PHE A 386 10.89 -5.43 17.61
CA PHE A 386 11.15 -5.84 16.24
C PHE A 386 10.99 -4.66 15.25
N ALA A 387 9.96 -3.85 15.42
CA ALA A 387 9.77 -2.67 14.59
C ALA A 387 10.84 -1.60 14.83
N THR A 388 11.32 -1.45 16.07
CA THR A 388 12.47 -0.59 16.39
C THR A 388 13.73 -1.07 15.67
N THR A 389 14.02 -2.37 15.73
CA THR A 389 15.16 -2.97 15.02
C THR A 389 15.05 -2.77 13.52
N ALA A 390 13.85 -2.95 12.94
CA ALA A 390 13.58 -2.69 11.54
C ALA A 390 13.86 -1.22 11.16
N ALA A 391 13.45 -0.27 11.99
CA ALA A 391 13.74 1.15 11.80
C ALA A 391 15.24 1.45 11.84
N VAL A 392 15.99 0.84 12.78
CA VAL A 392 17.44 0.96 12.86
C VAL A 392 18.11 0.41 11.59
N LEU A 393 17.67 -0.73 11.08
CA LEU A 393 18.22 -1.31 9.84
C LEU A 393 18.00 -0.36 8.64
N VAL A 394 16.84 0.26 8.52
CA VAL A 394 16.56 1.26 7.46
C VAL A 394 17.48 2.48 7.64
N LEU A 395 17.65 2.97 8.87
CA LEU A 395 18.53 4.10 9.17
C LEU A 395 20.00 3.81 8.84
N VAL A 396 20.50 2.66 9.28
CA VAL A 396 21.87 2.23 9.00
C VAL A 396 22.10 2.06 7.50
N GLY A 397 21.16 1.42 6.79
CA GLY A 397 21.23 1.28 5.33
C GLY A 397 21.26 2.63 4.61
N ALA A 398 20.42 3.58 5.04
CA ALA A 398 20.37 4.92 4.46
C ALA A 398 21.68 5.72 4.73
N VAL A 399 22.25 5.62 5.94
CA VAL A 399 23.52 6.25 6.29
C VAL A 399 24.69 5.62 5.50
N TYR A 400 24.70 4.30 5.37
CA TYR A 400 25.72 3.58 4.61
C TYR A 400 25.73 4.03 3.13
N VAL A 401 24.57 4.03 2.48
CA VAL A 401 24.46 4.43 1.08
C VAL A 401 24.83 5.91 0.88
N GLU A 402 24.49 6.78 1.84
CA GLU A 402 24.89 8.20 1.76
C GLU A 402 26.40 8.38 1.86
N LYS A 403 27.09 7.65 2.75
CA LYS A 403 28.56 7.71 2.92
C LYS A 403 29.28 7.19 1.69
N THR A 404 28.91 6.02 1.20
CA THR A 404 29.54 5.39 0.01
C THR A 404 29.34 6.18 -1.27
N ARG A 405 28.31 7.05 -1.34
CA ARG A 405 28.11 7.98 -2.46
C ARG A 405 29.02 9.22 -2.38
N ARG A 406 29.39 9.63 -1.15
CA ARG A 406 30.21 10.84 -0.91
C ARG A 406 31.70 10.63 -1.02
N GLU A 407 32.18 9.39 -1.06
CA GLU A 407 33.57 9.10 -1.35
C GLU A 407 33.79 9.24 -2.86
N PRO A 408 34.36 10.35 -3.36
CA PRO A 408 34.83 10.42 -4.74
C PRO A 408 35.99 9.43 -4.86
N ILE A 409 36.19 8.92 -6.06
CA ILE A 409 37.38 8.24 -6.54
C ILE A 409 38.59 9.21 -6.39
N GLU A 410 39.03 9.46 -5.18
CA GLU A 410 40.28 10.18 -4.85
C GLU A 410 41.30 9.20 -4.30
N ALA A 411 41.53 8.10 -4.97
CA ALA A 411 42.67 7.24 -4.64
C ALA A 411 43.05 6.39 -5.85
N THR A 412 43.47 7.03 -6.93
CA THR A 412 44.48 6.48 -7.87
C THR A 412 44.97 7.66 -8.74
N ALA A 413 45.83 8.49 -8.19
CA ALA A 413 46.82 9.30 -8.91
C ALA A 413 48.17 8.99 -8.35
#